data_fad764a0d647a369a8cff65bdd57a2b2
#
_entry.id   fad764a0d647a369a8cff65bdd57a2b2
#
_cell.length_a   1.000
_cell.length_b   1.000
_cell.length_c   1.000
_cell.angle_alpha   90.00
_cell.angle_beta   90.00
_cell.angle_gamma   90.00
#
_symmetry.space_group_name_H-M   'P 1'
#
loop_
_entity.id
_entity.type
_entity.pdbx_description
1 polymer ?
#
loop_
_entity_poly.entity_id
_entity_poly.type
_entity_poly.pdbx_seq_one_letter_code
_entity_poly.pdbx_strand_id
1 'polypeptide(L)'
;MRPDLTLDLGNGLHLRALVLDDAVLLVQATSGEAAPSLWGPRPAGPYSLPDARAALAEWDPAAGGQFSLGVLDGQQLLGAVGLMPGQPGSAELAYWIRPAQRGRGIASRAVQAVTIWAHRGLAIPRIWLEIDPGNEPSLRVAQRAGYHFEQRLPRHCRDWATEDARHDSWHDCLIWSHVEPSTIEPVLVPWR
;
A
#
# COMPACT_ATOMS: atom_id res chain seq x y z
N MET A 1 11.53 -12.22 1.49
CA MET A 1 10.18 -12.36 2.16
C MET A 1 9.90 -13.85 2.32
N ARG A 2 9.18 -14.25 3.38
CA ARG A 2 8.74 -15.64 3.48
C ARG A 2 7.64 -15.86 2.44
N PRO A 3 7.77 -16.80 1.50
CA PRO A 3 6.76 -17.08 0.48
C PRO A 3 5.40 -17.50 1.09
N ASP A 4 5.38 -17.85 2.36
CA ASP A 4 4.21 -18.37 3.08
C ASP A 4 3.48 -17.31 3.90
N LEU A 5 3.80 -16.00 3.74
CA LEU A 5 3.09 -14.96 4.47
C LEU A 5 1.62 -14.91 4.06
N THR A 6 0.74 -15.23 4.99
CA THR A 6 -0.71 -15.03 4.87
C THR A 6 -1.21 -14.28 6.09
N LEU A 7 -1.94 -13.19 5.87
CA LEU A 7 -2.58 -12.40 6.91
C LEU A 7 -4.10 -12.54 6.75
N ASP A 8 -4.76 -13.06 7.78
CA ASP A 8 -6.22 -13.15 7.80
C ASP A 8 -6.84 -11.76 8.02
N LEU A 9 -7.81 -11.41 7.19
CA LEU A 9 -8.59 -10.18 7.29
C LEU A 9 -10.00 -10.41 7.83
N GLY A 10 -10.34 -11.65 8.14
CA GLY A 10 -11.68 -12.06 8.53
C GLY A 10 -12.66 -12.16 7.36
N ASN A 11 -13.80 -12.86 7.60
CA ASN A 11 -14.86 -13.07 6.62
C ASN A 11 -14.38 -13.73 5.30
N GLY A 12 -13.41 -14.65 5.37
CA GLY A 12 -12.85 -15.33 4.21
C GLY A 12 -11.84 -14.52 3.40
N LEU A 13 -11.60 -13.27 3.77
CA LEU A 13 -10.60 -12.41 3.12
C LEU A 13 -9.22 -12.64 3.73
N HIS A 14 -8.20 -12.65 2.88
CA HIS A 14 -6.81 -12.74 3.32
C HIS A 14 -5.87 -11.95 2.43
N LEU A 15 -4.70 -11.66 2.96
CA LEU A 15 -3.57 -11.11 2.22
C LEU A 15 -2.50 -12.18 2.05
N ARG A 16 -1.94 -12.30 0.86
CA ARG A 16 -0.71 -13.06 0.61
C ARG A 16 0.18 -12.36 -0.41
N ALA A 17 1.43 -12.74 -0.46
CA ALA A 17 2.32 -12.29 -1.52
C ALA A 17 1.76 -12.65 -2.89
N LEU A 18 1.84 -11.71 -3.83
CA LEU A 18 1.58 -11.97 -5.24
C LEU A 18 2.85 -12.52 -5.90
N VAL A 19 2.68 -13.51 -6.75
CA VAL A 19 3.75 -14.18 -7.50
C VAL A 19 3.47 -14.10 -9.00
N LEU A 20 4.45 -14.44 -9.84
CA LEU A 20 4.30 -14.36 -11.31
C LEU A 20 3.10 -15.13 -11.86
N ASP A 21 2.72 -16.23 -11.22
CA ASP A 21 1.55 -17.03 -11.61
C ASP A 21 0.23 -16.30 -11.37
N ASP A 22 0.22 -15.25 -10.55
CA ASP A 22 -0.95 -14.40 -10.30
C ASP A 22 -1.20 -13.35 -11.41
N ALA A 23 -0.39 -13.33 -12.46
CA ALA A 23 -0.51 -12.34 -13.53
C ALA A 23 -1.92 -12.31 -14.15
N VAL A 24 -2.56 -13.47 -14.32
CA VAL A 24 -3.94 -13.54 -14.81
C VAL A 24 -4.93 -12.90 -13.84
N LEU A 25 -4.75 -13.10 -12.53
CA LEU A 25 -5.58 -12.47 -11.51
C LEU A 25 -5.43 -10.95 -11.53
N LEU A 26 -4.20 -10.45 -11.72
CA LEU A 26 -3.93 -9.02 -11.81
C LEU A 26 -4.57 -8.40 -13.05
N VAL A 27 -4.48 -9.05 -14.22
CA VAL A 27 -5.20 -8.63 -15.43
C VAL A 27 -6.70 -8.53 -15.18
N GLN A 28 -7.30 -9.57 -14.60
CA GLN A 28 -8.74 -9.58 -14.29
C GLN A 28 -9.14 -8.51 -13.29
N ALA A 29 -8.29 -8.28 -12.28
CA ALA A 29 -8.57 -7.31 -11.23
C ALA A 29 -8.50 -5.85 -11.73
N THR A 30 -7.74 -5.59 -12.78
CA THR A 30 -7.53 -4.23 -13.33
C THR A 30 -8.29 -3.98 -14.64
N SER A 31 -9.06 -4.95 -15.15
CA SER A 31 -9.73 -4.88 -16.46
C SER A 31 -10.87 -3.85 -16.56
N GLY A 32 -11.34 -3.31 -15.45
CA GLY A 32 -12.54 -2.46 -15.44
C GLY A 32 -12.32 -0.96 -15.37
N GLU A 33 -11.14 -0.49 -14.96
CA GLU A 33 -10.90 0.94 -14.75
C GLU A 33 -9.39 1.23 -14.78
N ALA A 34 -9.00 2.20 -15.61
CA ALA A 34 -7.67 2.77 -15.52
C ALA A 34 -7.64 3.72 -14.32
N ALA A 35 -6.86 3.37 -13.30
CA ALA A 35 -6.57 4.29 -12.22
C ALA A 35 -5.21 4.94 -12.49
N PRO A 36 -5.02 6.25 -12.23
CA PRO A 36 -3.71 6.86 -12.29
C PRO A 36 -2.80 6.17 -11.28
N SER A 37 -1.59 5.85 -11.70
CA SER A 37 -0.58 5.36 -10.77
C SER A 37 -0.05 6.52 -9.93
N LEU A 38 -0.01 6.36 -8.63
CA LEU A 38 0.67 7.30 -7.73
C LEU A 38 2.19 7.02 -7.66
N TRP A 39 2.65 5.89 -8.18
CA TRP A 39 4.02 5.41 -7.99
C TRP A 39 4.88 5.39 -9.25
N GLY A 40 4.49 6.10 -10.25
CA GLY A 40 5.27 6.20 -11.47
C GLY A 40 4.43 6.39 -12.73
N PRO A 41 5.08 6.47 -13.89
CA PRO A 41 4.42 6.78 -15.16
C PRO A 41 3.55 5.63 -15.68
N ARG A 42 3.60 4.44 -15.08
CA ARG A 42 2.76 3.31 -15.48
C ARG A 42 1.38 3.44 -14.84
N PRO A 43 0.30 3.35 -15.60
CA PRO A 43 -1.05 3.31 -15.04
C PRO A 43 -1.19 2.10 -14.11
N ALA A 44 -2.05 2.22 -13.09
CA ALA A 44 -2.37 1.10 -12.20
C ALA A 44 -3.22 0.00 -12.89
N GLY A 45 -3.51 0.15 -14.15
CA GLY A 45 -4.25 -0.76 -15.05
C GLY A 45 -5.04 0.01 -16.11
N PRO A 46 -5.73 -0.66 -17.02
CA PRO A 46 -5.77 -2.13 -17.16
C PRO A 46 -4.43 -2.69 -17.64
N TYR A 47 -4.01 -3.81 -17.04
CA TYR A 47 -2.80 -4.50 -17.48
C TYR A 47 -3.07 -5.49 -18.59
N SER A 48 -2.20 -5.54 -19.61
CA SER A 48 -2.03 -6.72 -20.43
C SER A 48 -1.30 -7.82 -19.64
N LEU A 49 -1.31 -9.06 -20.13
CA LEU A 49 -0.59 -10.14 -19.45
C LEU A 49 0.93 -9.90 -19.37
N PRO A 50 1.62 -9.37 -20.39
CA PRO A 50 3.02 -8.96 -20.27
C PRO A 50 3.24 -7.88 -19.22
N ASP A 51 2.37 -6.84 -19.16
CA ASP A 51 2.49 -5.75 -18.19
C ASP A 51 2.29 -6.26 -16.75
N ALA A 52 1.31 -7.16 -16.54
CA ALA A 52 1.07 -7.78 -15.26
C ALA A 52 2.28 -8.59 -14.77
N ARG A 53 2.91 -9.36 -15.66
CA ARG A 53 4.14 -10.10 -15.34
C ARG A 53 5.31 -9.17 -15.02
N ALA A 54 5.47 -8.10 -15.79
CA ALA A 54 6.52 -7.11 -15.52
C ALA A 54 6.31 -6.42 -14.17
N ALA A 55 5.08 -6.01 -13.86
CA ALA A 55 4.74 -5.43 -12.57
C ALA A 55 5.00 -6.39 -11.40
N LEU A 56 4.59 -7.64 -11.51
CA LEU A 56 4.82 -8.65 -10.47
C LEU A 56 6.31 -8.95 -10.27
N ALA A 57 7.12 -8.92 -11.33
CA ALA A 57 8.57 -9.10 -11.23
C ALA A 57 9.25 -7.90 -10.51
N GLU A 58 8.76 -6.68 -10.73
CA GLU A 58 9.23 -5.47 -10.02
C GLU A 58 8.80 -5.47 -8.54
N TRP A 59 7.67 -6.09 -8.24
CA TRP A 59 7.14 -6.19 -6.88
C TRP A 59 7.74 -7.34 -6.06
N ASP A 60 8.68 -8.08 -6.64
CA ASP A 60 9.37 -9.12 -5.90
C ASP A 60 10.38 -8.52 -4.91
N PRO A 61 10.22 -8.73 -3.61
CA PRO A 61 11.15 -8.23 -2.60
C PRO A 61 12.58 -8.75 -2.75
N ALA A 62 12.76 -9.91 -3.38
CA ALA A 62 14.09 -10.47 -3.67
C ALA A 62 14.85 -9.61 -4.68
N ALA A 63 14.16 -8.84 -5.50
CA ALA A 63 14.76 -7.87 -6.43
C ALA A 63 15.13 -6.53 -5.76
N GLY A 64 14.96 -6.42 -4.44
CA GLY A 64 15.21 -5.17 -3.68
C GLY A 64 14.09 -4.14 -3.79
N GLY A 65 12.95 -4.57 -4.30
CA GLY A 65 11.77 -3.74 -4.50
C GLY A 65 10.82 -3.70 -3.30
N GLN A 66 9.57 -3.44 -3.59
CA GLN A 66 8.49 -3.35 -2.62
C GLN A 66 7.92 -4.73 -2.26
N PHE A 67 7.30 -4.82 -1.10
CA PHE A 67 6.44 -5.95 -0.75
C PHE A 67 5.04 -5.71 -1.30
N SER A 68 4.52 -6.58 -2.16
CA SER A 68 3.16 -6.48 -2.67
C SER A 68 2.34 -7.68 -2.23
N LEU A 69 1.27 -7.38 -1.49
CA LEU A 69 0.35 -8.36 -0.96
C LEU A 69 -1.01 -8.19 -1.64
N GLY A 70 -1.48 -9.24 -2.29
CA GLY A 70 -2.83 -9.27 -2.84
C GLY A 70 -3.87 -9.46 -1.75
N VAL A 71 -4.97 -8.72 -1.85
CA VAL A 71 -6.19 -8.94 -1.05
C VAL A 71 -7.07 -9.93 -1.81
N LEU A 72 -7.30 -11.11 -1.26
CA LEU A 72 -8.03 -12.18 -1.92
C LEU A 72 -9.31 -12.56 -1.17
N ASP A 73 -10.32 -12.97 -1.96
CA ASP A 73 -11.51 -13.70 -1.54
C ASP A 73 -11.50 -15.02 -2.31
N GLY A 74 -11.12 -16.12 -1.66
CA GLY A 74 -10.80 -17.36 -2.34
C GLY A 74 -9.70 -17.15 -3.39
N GLN A 75 -10.03 -17.34 -4.66
CA GLN A 75 -9.11 -17.13 -5.79
C GLN A 75 -9.29 -15.77 -6.49
N GLN A 76 -10.19 -14.92 -6.00
CA GLN A 76 -10.44 -13.61 -6.61
C GLN A 76 -9.55 -12.54 -5.99
N LEU A 77 -8.77 -11.84 -6.81
CA LEU A 77 -8.01 -10.67 -6.39
C LEU A 77 -8.93 -9.44 -6.33
N LEU A 78 -9.09 -8.88 -5.13
CA LEU A 78 -9.94 -7.72 -4.86
C LEU A 78 -9.17 -6.40 -4.84
N GLY A 79 -7.85 -6.47 -4.68
CA GLY A 79 -6.98 -5.32 -4.57
C GLY A 79 -5.58 -5.73 -4.13
N ALA A 80 -4.73 -4.77 -3.84
CA ALA A 80 -3.40 -5.04 -3.31
C ALA A 80 -2.96 -3.95 -2.33
N VAL A 81 -1.99 -4.32 -1.48
CA VAL A 81 -1.27 -3.42 -0.58
C VAL A 81 0.21 -3.58 -0.85
N GLY A 82 0.88 -2.46 -1.15
CA GLY A 82 2.32 -2.38 -1.31
C GLY A 82 2.98 -1.76 -0.07
N LEU A 83 4.13 -2.27 0.33
CA LEU A 83 4.98 -1.68 1.35
C LEU A 83 6.35 -1.41 0.72
N MET A 84 6.68 -0.14 0.58
CA MET A 84 7.90 0.32 -0.08
C MET A 84 8.90 0.80 0.96
N PRO A 85 10.12 0.23 0.99
CA PRO A 85 11.16 0.71 1.86
C PRO A 85 11.43 2.20 1.61
N GLY A 86 11.46 2.98 2.68
CA GLY A 86 11.81 4.40 2.66
C GLY A 86 13.20 4.65 3.25
N GLN A 87 13.35 5.76 3.96
CA GLN A 87 14.55 6.00 4.76
C GLN A 87 14.69 4.94 5.86
N PRO A 88 15.89 4.71 6.41
CA PRO A 88 16.10 3.76 7.49
C PRO A 88 15.07 3.90 8.61
N GLY A 89 14.37 2.81 8.92
CA GLY A 89 13.32 2.80 9.94
C GLY A 89 11.95 3.29 9.45
N SER A 90 11.74 3.51 8.16
CA SER A 90 10.42 3.90 7.63
C SER A 90 10.06 3.17 6.35
N ALA A 91 8.76 3.04 6.10
CA ALA A 91 8.23 2.53 4.85
C ALA A 91 6.95 3.27 4.45
N GLU A 92 6.79 3.47 3.17
CA GLU A 92 5.53 3.92 2.59
C GLU A 92 4.61 2.71 2.42
N LEU A 93 3.34 2.90 2.73
CA LEU A 93 2.31 1.93 2.46
C LEU A 93 1.32 2.51 1.46
N ALA A 94 1.04 1.75 0.43
CA ALA A 94 0.11 2.13 -0.60
C ALA A 94 -0.85 1.00 -0.91
N TYR A 95 -2.05 1.30 -1.41
CA TYR A 95 -3.06 0.30 -1.66
C TYR A 95 -4.07 0.71 -2.73
N TRP A 96 -4.70 -0.28 -3.32
CA TRP A 96 -5.87 -0.10 -4.15
C TRP A 96 -6.88 -1.24 -3.93
N ILE A 97 -8.16 -0.93 -4.13
CA ILE A 97 -9.26 -1.89 -4.10
C ILE A 97 -10.10 -1.69 -5.34
N ARG A 98 -10.49 -2.79 -5.99
CA ARG A 98 -11.38 -2.79 -7.16
C ARG A 98 -12.63 -1.96 -6.88
N PRO A 99 -13.09 -1.13 -7.83
CA PRO A 99 -14.25 -0.26 -7.64
C PRO A 99 -15.47 -0.98 -7.07
N ALA A 100 -15.82 -2.15 -7.64
CA ALA A 100 -16.95 -2.95 -7.20
C ALA A 100 -16.84 -3.50 -5.76
N GLN A 101 -15.65 -3.42 -5.15
CA GLN A 101 -15.40 -3.94 -3.81
C GLN A 101 -15.15 -2.82 -2.76
N ARG A 102 -15.19 -1.56 -3.20
CA ARG A 102 -15.05 -0.40 -2.31
C ARG A 102 -16.25 -0.25 -1.36
N GLY A 103 -16.10 0.55 -0.32
CA GLY A 103 -17.17 0.80 0.67
C GLY A 103 -17.41 -0.33 1.68
N ARG A 104 -16.73 -1.47 1.55
CA ARG A 104 -16.91 -2.68 2.40
C ARG A 104 -15.90 -2.79 3.55
N GLY A 105 -15.10 -1.76 3.80
CA GLY A 105 -14.07 -1.76 4.85
C GLY A 105 -12.82 -2.62 4.55
N ILE A 106 -12.71 -3.18 3.33
CA ILE A 106 -11.61 -4.06 2.93
C ILE A 106 -10.27 -3.34 3.04
N ALA A 107 -10.15 -2.13 2.47
CA ALA A 107 -8.93 -1.34 2.53
C ALA A 107 -8.48 -1.08 3.97
N SER A 108 -9.37 -0.66 4.86
CA SER A 108 -9.01 -0.37 6.25
C SER A 108 -8.47 -1.61 6.97
N ARG A 109 -9.09 -2.78 6.77
CA ARG A 109 -8.61 -4.04 7.34
C ARG A 109 -7.26 -4.45 6.78
N ALA A 110 -7.07 -4.32 5.46
CA ALA A 110 -5.84 -4.67 4.78
C ALA A 110 -4.68 -3.77 5.22
N VAL A 111 -4.89 -2.44 5.21
CA VAL A 111 -3.90 -1.46 5.68
C VAL A 111 -3.53 -1.73 7.14
N GLN A 112 -4.50 -1.93 8.02
CA GLN A 112 -4.24 -2.22 9.43
C GLN A 112 -3.44 -3.51 9.64
N ALA A 113 -3.80 -4.59 8.92
CA ALA A 113 -3.09 -5.87 9.02
C ALA A 113 -1.64 -5.77 8.56
N VAL A 114 -1.39 -5.08 7.43
CA VAL A 114 -0.03 -4.86 6.92
C VAL A 114 0.77 -3.96 7.84
N THR A 115 0.17 -2.91 8.40
CA THR A 115 0.81 -2.03 9.37
C THR A 115 1.29 -2.79 10.61
N ILE A 116 0.41 -3.61 11.20
CA ILE A 116 0.76 -4.45 12.36
C ILE A 116 1.87 -5.44 12.01
N TRP A 117 1.76 -6.09 10.86
CA TRP A 117 2.79 -7.03 10.40
C TRP A 117 4.13 -6.33 10.13
N ALA A 118 4.13 -5.16 9.53
CA ALA A 118 5.35 -4.42 9.23
C ALA A 118 6.07 -3.97 10.52
N HIS A 119 5.34 -3.51 11.53
CA HIS A 119 5.91 -3.20 12.84
C HIS A 119 6.50 -4.45 13.51
N ARG A 120 5.70 -5.50 13.67
CA ARG A 120 6.09 -6.68 14.45
C ARG A 120 6.98 -7.66 13.71
N GLY A 121 6.76 -7.84 12.42
CA GLY A 121 7.46 -8.83 11.60
C GLY A 121 8.70 -8.31 10.89
N LEU A 122 8.73 -7.02 10.54
CA LEU A 122 9.84 -6.37 9.86
C LEU A 122 10.57 -5.34 10.74
N ALA A 123 10.08 -5.10 11.96
CA ALA A 123 10.62 -4.11 12.89
C ALA A 123 10.73 -2.70 12.28
N ILE A 124 9.76 -2.30 11.47
CA ILE A 124 9.70 -0.97 10.86
C ILE A 124 8.96 -0.04 11.83
N PRO A 125 9.62 0.92 12.47
CA PRO A 125 9.00 1.75 13.51
C PRO A 125 8.02 2.79 12.97
N ARG A 126 8.16 3.24 11.72
CA ARG A 126 7.28 4.24 11.12
C ARG A 126 6.78 3.79 9.75
N ILE A 127 5.45 3.79 9.58
CA ILE A 127 4.78 3.53 8.31
C ILE A 127 3.95 4.77 7.95
N TRP A 128 3.98 5.16 6.70
CA TRP A 128 3.29 6.35 6.26
C TRP A 128 2.53 6.14 4.95
N LEU A 129 1.54 6.97 4.74
CA LEU A 129 0.68 7.03 3.57
C LEU A 129 0.79 8.40 2.95
N GLU A 130 0.86 8.45 1.64
CA GLU A 130 0.73 9.68 0.86
C GLU A 130 -0.66 9.75 0.27
N ILE A 131 -1.41 10.81 0.59
CA ILE A 131 -2.83 10.90 0.25
C ILE A 131 -3.13 12.25 -0.39
N ASP A 132 -3.75 12.25 -1.58
CA ASP A 132 -4.32 13.44 -2.18
C ASP A 132 -5.37 14.06 -1.25
N PRO A 133 -5.33 15.39 -0.99
CA PRO A 133 -6.31 16.06 -0.13
C PRO A 133 -7.77 15.86 -0.54
N GLY A 134 -8.04 15.65 -1.82
CA GLY A 134 -9.37 15.36 -2.37
C GLY A 134 -9.79 13.90 -2.25
N ASN A 135 -8.88 12.99 -1.88
CA ASN A 135 -9.19 11.57 -1.75
C ASN A 135 -9.77 11.23 -0.38
N GLU A 136 -10.97 11.75 -0.11
CA GLU A 136 -11.68 11.49 1.15
C GLU A 136 -11.82 10.00 1.52
N PRO A 137 -12.07 9.05 0.58
CA PRO A 137 -12.08 7.64 0.91
C PRO A 137 -10.77 7.16 1.53
N SER A 138 -9.60 7.56 0.99
CA SER A 138 -8.30 7.22 1.55
C SER A 138 -8.04 7.88 2.91
N LEU A 139 -8.47 9.11 3.11
CA LEU A 139 -8.39 9.77 4.43
C LEU A 139 -9.16 8.98 5.50
N ARG A 140 -10.36 8.50 5.15
CA ARG A 140 -11.14 7.64 6.07
C ARG A 140 -10.47 6.29 6.34
N VAL A 141 -9.76 5.72 5.36
CA VAL A 141 -9.00 4.49 5.57
C VAL A 141 -7.84 4.74 6.52
N ALA A 142 -7.05 5.79 6.31
CA ALA A 142 -5.94 6.16 7.18
C ALA A 142 -6.41 6.32 8.63
N GLN A 143 -7.45 7.11 8.87
CA GLN A 143 -8.02 7.33 10.21
C GLN A 143 -8.47 6.01 10.87
N ARG A 144 -9.20 5.16 10.15
CA ARG A 144 -9.69 3.87 10.67
C ARG A 144 -8.58 2.87 10.94
N ALA A 145 -7.48 2.96 10.20
CA ALA A 145 -6.30 2.12 10.40
C ALA A 145 -5.35 2.66 11.49
N GLY A 146 -5.69 3.77 12.16
CA GLY A 146 -4.92 4.32 13.27
C GLY A 146 -3.80 5.27 12.85
N TYR A 147 -3.79 5.73 11.60
CA TYR A 147 -2.83 6.73 11.15
C TYR A 147 -3.25 8.13 11.62
N HIS A 148 -2.26 8.97 11.87
CA HIS A 148 -2.44 10.37 12.25
C HIS A 148 -1.88 11.28 11.18
N PHE A 149 -2.56 12.40 10.94
CA PHE A 149 -2.05 13.44 10.05
C PHE A 149 -0.72 13.99 10.58
N GLU A 150 0.28 14.04 9.72
CA GLU A 150 1.63 14.50 10.07
C GLU A 150 1.93 15.87 9.44
N GLN A 151 1.78 15.96 8.11
CA GLN A 151 2.07 17.20 7.40
C GLN A 151 1.41 17.26 6.02
N ARG A 152 1.33 18.48 5.47
CA ARG A 152 0.97 18.74 4.08
C ARG A 152 2.22 19.13 3.30
N LEU A 153 2.47 18.48 2.19
CA LEU A 153 3.56 18.78 1.28
C LEU A 153 2.98 19.50 0.05
N PRO A 154 3.22 20.81 -0.11
CA PRO A 154 2.70 21.56 -1.26
C PRO A 154 3.37 21.11 -2.56
N ARG A 155 2.57 20.87 -3.60
CA ARG A 155 3.03 20.49 -4.94
C ARG A 155 4.06 19.34 -4.94
N HIS A 156 3.80 18.31 -4.14
CA HIS A 156 4.70 17.18 -3.93
C HIS A 156 4.34 15.99 -4.81
N CYS A 157 3.07 15.67 -4.88
CA CYS A 157 2.57 14.56 -5.68
C CYS A 157 2.43 14.93 -7.15
N ARG A 158 2.77 13.99 -8.01
CA ARG A 158 2.76 14.17 -9.45
C ARG A 158 1.65 13.35 -10.08
N ASP A 159 0.80 14.02 -10.86
CA ASP A 159 -0.12 13.36 -11.79
C ASP A 159 0.64 13.10 -13.09
N TRP A 160 0.85 11.83 -13.38
CA TRP A 160 1.57 11.42 -14.57
C TRP A 160 0.67 11.50 -15.80
N ALA A 161 1.02 12.36 -16.75
CA ALA A 161 0.38 12.34 -18.05
C ALA A 161 0.82 11.09 -18.82
N THR A 162 -0.15 10.35 -19.34
CA THR A 162 0.11 9.06 -20.02
C THR A 162 0.87 9.18 -21.33
N GLU A 163 0.82 10.35 -21.97
CA GLU A 163 1.35 10.53 -23.31
C GLU A 163 2.55 11.49 -23.41
N ASP A 164 2.66 12.45 -22.50
CA ASP A 164 3.73 13.45 -22.52
C ASP A 164 3.97 14.03 -21.14
N ALA A 165 5.16 13.77 -20.60
CA ALA A 165 5.59 14.25 -19.29
C ALA A 165 5.55 15.80 -19.13
N ARG A 166 5.49 16.55 -20.24
CA ARG A 166 5.31 18.01 -20.20
C ARG A 166 3.92 18.43 -19.72
N HIS A 167 2.95 17.52 -19.73
CA HIS A 167 1.59 17.73 -19.25
C HIS A 167 1.38 17.20 -17.81
N ASP A 168 2.43 16.71 -17.17
CA ASP A 168 2.32 16.32 -15.77
C ASP A 168 1.94 17.51 -14.90
N SER A 169 1.03 17.30 -14.00
CA SER A 169 0.65 18.28 -12.99
C SER A 169 1.14 17.88 -11.60
N TRP A 170 1.27 18.87 -10.73
CA TRP A 170 1.72 18.66 -9.36
C TRP A 170 0.67 19.19 -8.41
N HIS A 171 0.29 18.37 -7.45
CA HIS A 171 -0.68 18.73 -6.42
C HIS A 171 -0.10 18.50 -5.04
N ASP A 172 -0.81 19.00 -4.03
CA ASP A 172 -0.41 18.81 -2.65
C ASP A 172 -0.66 17.38 -2.21
N CYS A 173 0.19 16.86 -1.32
CA CYS A 173 -0.03 15.60 -0.65
C CYS A 173 -0.13 15.75 0.85
N LEU A 174 -0.92 14.91 1.48
CA LEU A 174 -1.01 14.77 2.92
C LEU A 174 -0.26 13.53 3.35
N ILE A 175 0.66 13.70 4.29
CA ILE A 175 1.36 12.60 4.92
C ILE A 175 0.60 12.21 6.18
N TRP A 176 0.23 10.94 6.24
CA TRP A 176 -0.36 10.30 7.40
C TRP A 176 0.57 9.21 7.88
N SER A 177 0.89 9.16 9.15
CA SER A 177 1.83 8.18 9.70
C SER A 177 1.23 7.36 10.83
N HIS A 178 1.73 6.14 10.95
CA HIS A 178 1.54 5.23 12.07
C HIS A 178 2.91 4.89 12.64
N VAL A 179 3.11 5.22 13.91
CA VAL A 179 4.36 4.95 14.63
C VAL A 179 4.08 3.90 15.67
N GLU A 180 4.91 2.86 15.73
CA GLU A 180 4.80 1.89 16.81
C GLU A 180 5.11 2.58 18.13
N PRO A 181 4.26 2.46 19.17
CA PRO A 181 4.58 3.00 20.48
C PRO A 181 5.90 2.39 20.93
N SER A 182 6.90 3.24 21.17
CA SER A 182 8.16 2.79 21.73
C SER A 182 7.86 2.10 23.07
N THR A 183 8.07 0.80 23.17
CA THR A 183 8.12 0.05 24.42
C THR A 183 9.41 0.41 25.17
N ILE A 184 9.62 1.69 25.42
CA ILE A 184 10.57 2.13 26.41
C ILE A 184 9.79 2.06 27.73
N GLU A 185 9.88 0.94 28.43
CA GLU A 185 9.60 0.96 29.85
C GLU A 185 10.46 2.08 30.47
N PRO A 186 9.88 3.03 31.23
CA PRO A 186 10.67 4.01 31.93
C PRO A 186 11.58 3.24 32.89
N VAL A 187 12.86 3.21 32.60
CA VAL A 187 13.86 2.76 33.58
C VAL A 187 13.75 3.73 34.74
N LEU A 188 13.02 3.34 35.75
CA LEU A 188 13.02 4.04 37.04
C LEU A 188 14.44 3.94 37.59
N VAL A 189 15.27 4.94 37.30
CA VAL A 189 16.55 5.13 37.98
C VAL A 189 16.21 5.53 39.41
N PRO A 190 16.50 4.67 40.41
CA PRO A 190 16.27 5.05 41.80
C PRO A 190 17.25 6.18 42.13
N TRP A 191 16.71 7.33 42.46
CA TRP A 191 17.48 8.44 43.03
C TRP A 191 18.07 7.97 44.37
N ARG A 192 19.40 7.87 44.41
CA ARG A 192 20.16 7.78 45.69
C ARG A 192 20.58 9.18 46.13
#